data_a71356d1f39c7912a8c730a1964612d9
#
_entry.id   a71356d1f39c7912a8c730a1964612d9
#
_cell.length_a   1.000
_cell.length_b   1.000
_cell.length_c   1.000
_cell.angle_alpha   90.00
_cell.angle_beta   90.00
_cell.angle_gamma   90.00
#
_symmetry.space_group_name_H-M   'P 1'
#
loop_
_entity.id
_entity.type
_entity.pdbx_description
1 polymer ?
#
loop_
_entity_poly.entity_id
_entity_poly.type
_entity_poly.pdbx_seq_one_letter_code
_entity_poly.pdbx_strand_id
1 'polypeptide(L)'
;DALQAAINQVKKEKNFGILFIPEGKYKISKTIYIPTAIRLIGYGKNRPEFILAKNSPGFQEEVADDKGKAKYMFWFTGAVVKEGEKPRDAGASTFYSAMSNINLRIEDGNPHAVALRTHFAQHSFISYVAVSIGKGKAGLFDVGNELENVAFYGGDYGIYTTKASPGWPVMMVDSYFEGQCVAALRCQES
;
A
#
# COMPACT_ATOMS: atom_id res chain seq x y z
N ASP A 1 7.84 -12.07 -10.86
CA ASP A 1 6.87 -11.99 -9.77
C ASP A 1 5.46 -12.17 -10.32
N ALA A 2 4.79 -13.26 -9.93
CA ALA A 2 3.51 -13.68 -10.52
C ALA A 2 2.39 -12.63 -10.35
N LEU A 3 2.30 -12.00 -9.16
CA LEU A 3 1.28 -10.99 -8.90
C LEU A 3 1.49 -9.75 -9.79
N GLN A 4 2.72 -9.26 -9.90
CA GLN A 4 3.00 -8.12 -10.77
C GLN A 4 2.70 -8.42 -12.24
N ALA A 5 3.02 -9.62 -12.68
CA ALA A 5 2.68 -10.06 -14.05
C ALA A 5 1.16 -10.07 -14.27
N ALA A 6 0.39 -10.63 -13.34
CA ALA A 6 -1.07 -10.65 -13.43
C ALA A 6 -1.68 -9.23 -13.44
N ILE A 7 -1.20 -8.33 -12.56
CA ILE A 7 -1.61 -6.92 -12.54
C ILE A 7 -1.35 -6.26 -13.91
N ASN A 8 -0.14 -6.43 -14.44
CA ASN A 8 0.25 -5.83 -15.70
C ASN A 8 -0.55 -6.40 -16.87
N GLN A 9 -0.86 -7.70 -16.86
CA GLN A 9 -1.66 -8.34 -17.87
C GLN A 9 -3.09 -7.78 -17.91
N VAL A 10 -3.78 -7.72 -16.76
CA VAL A 10 -5.12 -7.13 -16.67
C VAL A 10 -5.12 -5.68 -17.15
N LYS A 11 -4.14 -4.91 -16.72
CA LYS A 11 -4.01 -3.51 -17.14
C LYS A 11 -3.79 -3.37 -18.64
N LYS A 12 -2.96 -4.22 -19.23
CA LYS A 12 -2.68 -4.22 -20.68
C LYS A 12 -3.91 -4.62 -21.50
N GLU A 13 -4.62 -5.66 -21.06
CA GLU A 13 -5.73 -6.24 -21.85
C GLU A 13 -7.04 -5.47 -21.72
N LYS A 14 -7.32 -4.95 -20.53
CA LYS A 14 -8.62 -4.38 -20.17
C LYS A 14 -8.56 -2.91 -19.73
N ASN A 15 -7.36 -2.38 -19.49
CA ASN A 15 -7.12 -1.05 -18.91
C ASN A 15 -7.68 -0.83 -17.49
N PHE A 16 -8.56 -1.68 -17.00
CA PHE A 16 -9.12 -1.70 -15.64
C PHE A 16 -9.49 -3.13 -15.25
N GLY A 17 -9.60 -3.38 -13.96
CA GLY A 17 -10.06 -4.69 -13.53
C GLY A 17 -9.89 -4.99 -12.06
N ILE A 18 -10.40 -6.15 -11.68
CA ILE A 18 -10.29 -6.73 -10.36
C ILE A 18 -9.44 -7.99 -10.45
N LEU A 19 -8.43 -8.07 -9.58
CA LEU A 19 -7.74 -9.32 -9.32
C LEU A 19 -8.26 -9.89 -8.02
N PHE A 20 -8.85 -11.07 -8.08
CA PHE A 20 -9.23 -11.83 -6.90
C PHE A 20 -8.01 -12.60 -6.38
N ILE A 21 -7.67 -12.35 -5.13
CA ILE A 21 -6.54 -12.97 -4.44
C ILE A 21 -7.08 -14.08 -3.54
N PRO A 22 -6.80 -15.35 -3.84
CA PRO A 22 -7.25 -16.47 -3.01
C PRO A 22 -6.63 -16.41 -1.62
N GLU A 23 -7.34 -17.03 -0.65
CA GLU A 23 -6.78 -17.29 0.67
C GLU A 23 -5.40 -17.95 0.56
N GLY A 24 -4.43 -17.47 1.35
CA GLY A 24 -3.07 -17.98 1.34
C GLY A 24 -2.07 -16.99 1.92
N LYS A 25 -0.81 -17.42 2.02
CA LYS A 25 0.31 -16.58 2.44
C LYS A 25 1.26 -16.39 1.27
N TYR A 26 1.49 -15.13 0.91
CA TYR A 26 2.26 -14.73 -0.26
C TYR A 26 3.49 -13.94 0.18
N LYS A 27 4.68 -14.50 0.03
CA LYS A 27 5.92 -13.78 0.30
C LYS A 27 6.29 -12.89 -0.88
N ILE A 28 6.62 -11.63 -0.55
CA ILE A 28 7.16 -10.65 -1.49
C ILE A 28 8.51 -10.14 -0.95
N SER A 29 9.41 -9.73 -1.82
CA SER A 29 10.73 -9.20 -1.47
C SER A 29 11.04 -7.88 -2.18
N LYS A 30 10.08 -7.34 -2.91
CA LYS A 30 10.18 -6.07 -3.62
C LYS A 30 8.81 -5.43 -3.77
N THR A 31 8.80 -4.14 -4.08
CA THR A 31 7.57 -3.38 -4.30
C THR A 31 6.69 -3.97 -5.40
N ILE A 32 5.40 -4.09 -5.13
CA ILE A 32 4.36 -4.39 -6.11
C ILE A 32 3.69 -3.08 -6.50
N TYR A 33 3.69 -2.77 -7.78
CA TYR A 33 3.08 -1.56 -8.33
C TYR A 33 1.66 -1.85 -8.81
N ILE A 34 0.71 -1.03 -8.35
CA ILE A 34 -0.70 -1.16 -8.70
C ILE A 34 -1.09 0.07 -9.53
N PRO A 35 -1.17 -0.04 -10.85
CA PRO A 35 -1.54 1.09 -11.71
C PRO A 35 -3.01 1.46 -11.56
N THR A 36 -3.35 2.69 -11.97
CA THR A 36 -4.72 3.22 -11.89
C THR A 36 -5.78 2.24 -12.39
N ALA A 37 -6.95 2.23 -11.73
CA ALA A 37 -8.13 1.42 -12.05
C ALA A 37 -7.93 -0.11 -11.89
N ILE A 38 -6.95 -0.53 -11.11
CA ILE A 38 -6.78 -1.93 -10.69
C ILE A 38 -7.17 -2.07 -9.22
N ARG A 39 -7.94 -3.10 -8.92
CA ARG A 39 -8.40 -3.45 -7.58
C ARG A 39 -7.91 -4.84 -7.21
N LEU A 40 -7.34 -4.97 -6.01
CA LEU A 40 -6.96 -6.26 -5.42
C LEU A 40 -7.99 -6.61 -4.35
N ILE A 41 -8.69 -7.72 -4.52
CA ILE A 41 -9.74 -8.15 -3.61
C ILE A 41 -9.44 -9.56 -3.10
N GLY A 42 -9.20 -9.68 -1.81
CA GLY A 42 -9.01 -10.97 -1.17
C GLY A 42 -10.32 -11.75 -1.05
N TYR A 43 -10.28 -13.05 -1.26
CA TYR A 43 -11.43 -13.92 -1.06
C TYR A 43 -11.02 -15.27 -0.43
N GLY A 44 -11.96 -15.88 0.25
CA GLY A 44 -11.79 -17.13 0.97
C GLY A 44 -12.40 -17.05 2.37
N LYS A 45 -12.24 -18.10 3.13
CA LYS A 45 -12.67 -18.14 4.54
C LYS A 45 -11.82 -17.20 5.40
N ASN A 46 -10.52 -17.14 5.11
CA ASN A 46 -9.57 -16.23 5.75
C ASN A 46 -9.02 -15.25 4.71
N ARG A 47 -8.63 -14.06 5.17
CA ARG A 47 -8.00 -13.07 4.30
C ARG A 47 -6.64 -13.57 3.81
N PRO A 48 -6.32 -13.42 2.52
CA PRO A 48 -4.95 -13.63 2.05
C PRO A 48 -3.99 -12.68 2.77
N GLU A 49 -2.78 -13.14 3.03
CA GLU A 49 -1.75 -12.36 3.71
C GLU A 49 -0.52 -12.20 2.81
N PHE A 50 -0.15 -10.96 2.51
CA PHE A 50 1.13 -10.66 1.88
C PHE A 50 2.18 -10.34 2.93
N ILE A 51 3.33 -10.98 2.81
CA ILE A 51 4.41 -10.91 3.78
C ILE A 51 5.65 -10.35 3.09
N LEU A 52 6.11 -9.16 3.50
CA LEU A 52 7.42 -8.68 3.12
C LEU A 52 8.46 -9.54 3.83
N ALA A 53 9.27 -10.25 3.05
CA ALA A 53 10.24 -11.19 3.59
C ALA A 53 11.29 -10.48 4.47
N LYS A 54 11.83 -11.21 5.42
CA LYS A 54 12.88 -10.71 6.31
C LYS A 54 14.09 -10.20 5.51
N ASN A 55 14.62 -9.04 5.90
CA ASN A 55 15.77 -8.41 5.27
C ASN A 55 15.60 -8.21 3.75
N SER A 56 14.42 -7.84 3.28
CA SER A 56 14.17 -7.60 1.86
C SER A 56 15.02 -6.43 1.34
N PRO A 57 15.80 -6.58 0.27
CA PRO A 57 16.66 -5.52 -0.24
C PRO A 57 15.89 -4.24 -0.59
N GLY A 58 16.46 -3.08 -0.23
CA GLY A 58 15.85 -1.76 -0.46
C GLY A 58 14.89 -1.27 0.62
N PHE A 59 14.68 -2.08 1.68
CA PHE A 59 13.84 -1.71 2.82
C PHE A 59 14.64 -1.43 4.11
N GLN A 60 15.98 -1.44 4.02
CA GLN A 60 16.89 -1.19 5.14
C GLN A 60 17.36 0.26 5.24
N GLU A 61 17.28 1.02 4.16
CA GLU A 61 17.83 2.36 4.07
C GLU A 61 16.72 3.42 4.13
N GLU A 62 16.99 4.49 4.85
CA GLU A 62 16.15 5.68 4.82
C GLU A 62 16.32 6.40 3.49
N VAL A 63 15.21 6.90 2.98
CA VAL A 63 15.19 7.72 1.77
C VAL A 63 14.56 9.05 2.11
N ALA A 64 15.36 10.12 2.00
CA ALA A 64 14.93 11.47 2.35
C ALA A 64 13.76 11.95 1.47
N ASP A 65 13.82 11.68 0.18
CA ASP A 65 12.70 11.80 -0.75
C ASP A 65 12.30 10.41 -1.20
N ASP A 66 11.21 9.93 -0.70
CA ASP A 66 10.74 8.59 -0.98
C ASP A 66 10.06 8.43 -2.33
N LYS A 67 9.84 9.54 -3.07
CA LYS A 67 9.30 9.49 -4.42
C LYS A 67 10.26 8.80 -5.39
N GLY A 68 9.83 7.65 -5.87
CA GLY A 68 10.58 6.88 -6.85
C GLY A 68 11.57 5.86 -6.29
N LYS A 69 11.57 5.62 -4.98
CA LYS A 69 12.34 4.53 -4.37
C LYS A 69 11.42 3.48 -3.76
N ALA A 70 11.77 2.23 -3.95
CA ALA A 70 10.92 1.09 -3.60
C ALA A 70 11.05 0.69 -2.13
N LYS A 71 10.51 1.48 -1.24
CA LYS A 71 10.36 1.13 0.19
C LYS A 71 8.93 0.73 0.60
N TYR A 72 8.02 0.62 -0.37
CA TYR A 72 6.64 0.22 -0.17
C TYR A 72 6.44 -1.25 -0.52
N MET A 73 5.66 -1.98 0.28
CA MET A 73 5.22 -3.31 -0.15
C MET A 73 4.33 -3.19 -1.38
N PHE A 74 3.34 -2.30 -1.31
CA PHE A 74 2.45 -1.98 -2.42
C PHE A 74 2.43 -0.48 -2.68
N TRP A 75 2.60 -0.10 -3.93
CA TRP A 75 2.57 1.28 -4.35
C TRP A 75 1.54 1.48 -5.46
N PHE A 76 0.48 2.24 -5.15
CA PHE A 76 -0.50 2.67 -6.16
C PHE A 76 0.11 3.74 -7.04
N THR A 77 0.13 3.50 -8.34
CA THR A 77 0.81 4.33 -9.33
C THR A 77 -0.15 4.86 -10.40
N GLY A 78 0.17 6.01 -10.97
CA GLY A 78 -0.62 6.63 -12.03
C GLY A 78 -0.52 5.91 -13.39
N ALA A 79 0.44 4.99 -13.55
CA ALA A 79 0.65 4.20 -14.76
C ALA A 79 1.35 2.88 -14.44
N VAL A 80 1.40 1.97 -15.41
CA VAL A 80 2.26 0.78 -15.34
C VAL A 80 3.71 1.22 -15.22
N VAL A 81 4.43 0.61 -14.30
CA VAL A 81 5.88 0.83 -14.12
C VAL A 81 6.62 -0.19 -14.97
N LYS A 82 7.44 0.28 -15.90
CA LYS A 82 8.31 -0.57 -16.71
C LYS A 82 9.67 -0.73 -16.03
N GLU A 83 10.36 -1.79 -16.39
CA GLU A 83 11.70 -2.04 -15.87
C GLU A 83 12.65 -0.87 -16.18
N GLY A 84 13.36 -0.40 -15.14
CA GLY A 84 14.28 0.74 -15.25
C GLY A 84 13.61 2.12 -15.25
N GLU A 85 12.29 2.21 -15.34
CA GLU A 85 11.58 3.49 -15.28
C GLU A 85 11.27 3.89 -13.82
N LYS A 86 11.35 5.21 -13.56
CA LYS A 86 10.92 5.77 -12.28
C LYS A 86 9.38 5.67 -12.17
N PRO A 87 8.83 5.12 -11.07
CA PRO A 87 7.40 5.05 -10.87
C PRO A 87 6.76 6.45 -10.87
N ARG A 88 5.67 6.60 -11.61
CA ARG A 88 4.81 7.78 -11.51
C ARG A 88 3.82 7.54 -10.37
N ASP A 89 3.94 8.33 -9.32
CA ASP A 89 3.04 8.24 -8.17
C ASP A 89 1.57 8.38 -8.58
N ALA A 90 0.70 7.79 -7.80
CA ALA A 90 -0.74 8.05 -7.89
C ALA A 90 -1.02 9.55 -7.64
N GLY A 91 -2.14 10.05 -8.08
CA GLY A 91 -2.52 11.45 -7.93
C GLY A 91 -3.93 11.72 -8.46
N ALA A 92 -4.23 12.96 -8.82
CA ALA A 92 -5.55 13.43 -9.23
C ALA A 92 -6.22 12.65 -10.38
N SER A 93 -5.44 11.89 -11.16
CA SER A 93 -5.96 11.07 -12.27
C SER A 93 -6.01 9.56 -11.95
N THR A 94 -5.73 9.18 -10.71
CA THR A 94 -5.70 7.76 -10.29
C THR A 94 -7.02 7.38 -9.63
N PHE A 95 -7.99 7.03 -10.44
CA PHE A 95 -9.33 6.64 -10.02
C PHE A 95 -9.52 5.12 -9.95
N TYR A 96 -10.55 4.68 -9.22
CA TYR A 96 -11.05 3.30 -9.19
C TYR A 96 -10.01 2.25 -8.77
N SER A 97 -9.02 2.65 -7.98
CA SER A 97 -8.00 1.76 -7.43
C SER A 97 -8.38 1.32 -6.02
N ALA A 98 -8.13 0.07 -5.67
CA ALA A 98 -8.48 -0.40 -4.33
C ALA A 98 -7.64 -1.59 -3.87
N MET A 99 -7.57 -1.74 -2.54
CA MET A 99 -7.21 -3.00 -1.88
C MET A 99 -8.27 -3.29 -0.82
N SER A 100 -8.80 -4.51 -0.83
CA SER A 100 -9.84 -4.90 0.13
C SER A 100 -9.68 -6.35 0.56
N ASN A 101 -10.03 -6.61 1.83
CA ASN A 101 -10.04 -7.95 2.42
C ASN A 101 -8.68 -8.67 2.32
N ILE A 102 -7.59 -7.98 2.63
CA ILE A 102 -6.21 -8.45 2.54
C ILE A 102 -5.46 -8.11 3.83
N ASN A 103 -4.62 -9.00 4.32
CA ASN A 103 -3.69 -8.73 5.42
C ASN A 103 -2.28 -8.48 4.86
N LEU A 104 -1.56 -7.56 5.50
CA LEU A 104 -0.18 -7.23 5.18
C LEU A 104 0.71 -7.42 6.40
N ARG A 105 1.91 -7.96 6.20
CA ARG A 105 2.90 -8.09 7.26
C ARG A 105 4.29 -7.71 6.78
N ILE A 106 4.99 -6.96 7.62
CA ILE A 106 6.41 -6.64 7.46
C ILE A 106 7.19 -7.51 8.43
N GLU A 107 8.03 -8.41 7.90
CA GLU A 107 8.95 -9.20 8.72
C GLU A 107 10.18 -8.38 9.15
N ASP A 108 10.88 -8.85 10.17
CA ASP A 108 12.06 -8.19 10.75
C ASP A 108 13.15 -7.86 9.72
N GLY A 109 13.96 -6.85 10.05
CA GLY A 109 15.07 -6.42 9.20
C GLY A 109 14.68 -5.50 8.05
N ASN A 110 13.47 -4.90 8.13
CA ASN A 110 12.94 -3.93 7.16
C ASN A 110 12.52 -2.63 7.86
N PRO A 111 13.44 -1.91 8.56
CA PRO A 111 13.08 -0.79 9.44
C PRO A 111 12.49 0.41 8.69
N HIS A 112 12.74 0.55 7.40
CA HIS A 112 12.20 1.64 6.59
C HIS A 112 11.05 1.21 5.67
N ALA A 113 10.54 -0.02 5.85
CA ALA A 113 9.42 -0.52 5.08
C ALA A 113 8.11 0.19 5.45
N VAL A 114 7.34 0.51 4.43
CA VAL A 114 5.96 0.96 4.52
C VAL A 114 5.06 -0.04 3.80
N ALA A 115 3.92 -0.40 4.39
CA ALA A 115 3.07 -1.39 3.74
C ALA A 115 2.40 -0.84 2.48
N LEU A 116 1.78 0.34 2.54
CA LEU A 116 1.01 0.91 1.44
C LEU A 116 1.39 2.36 1.16
N ARG A 117 1.46 2.72 -0.13
CA ARG A 117 1.40 4.09 -0.61
C ARG A 117 0.14 4.27 -1.45
N THR A 118 -0.75 5.20 -1.05
CA THR A 118 -2.12 5.28 -1.56
C THR A 118 -2.54 6.69 -1.94
N HIS A 119 -1.65 7.45 -2.56
CA HIS A 119 -1.94 8.82 -3.01
C HIS A 119 -2.89 8.88 -4.22
N PHE A 120 -3.97 8.09 -4.20
CA PHE A 120 -4.95 8.01 -5.28
C PHE A 120 -6.15 8.96 -5.09
N ALA A 121 -6.91 9.16 -6.15
CA ALA A 121 -8.07 10.04 -6.22
C ALA A 121 -9.39 9.31 -5.91
N GLN A 122 -10.51 9.92 -6.31
CA GLN A 122 -11.87 9.48 -6.00
C GLN A 122 -12.19 8.06 -6.49
N HIS A 123 -13.20 7.46 -5.88
CA HIS A 123 -13.65 6.10 -6.16
C HIS A 123 -12.56 5.03 -5.91
N SER A 124 -11.56 5.41 -5.11
CA SER A 124 -10.48 4.55 -4.67
C SER A 124 -10.54 4.38 -3.16
N PHE A 125 -10.23 3.19 -2.66
CA PHE A 125 -10.36 2.89 -1.24
C PHE A 125 -9.41 1.79 -0.78
N ILE A 126 -9.16 1.79 0.52
CA ILE A 126 -8.57 0.66 1.26
C ILE A 126 -9.61 0.23 2.28
N SER A 127 -10.04 -1.02 2.24
CA SER A 127 -11.05 -1.51 3.17
C SER A 127 -10.77 -2.92 3.67
N TYR A 128 -11.12 -3.19 4.92
CA TYR A 128 -10.93 -4.51 5.53
C TYR A 128 -9.48 -5.02 5.42
N VAL A 129 -8.51 -4.14 5.70
CA VAL A 129 -7.08 -4.43 5.64
C VAL A 129 -6.48 -4.37 7.04
N ALA A 130 -5.76 -5.40 7.44
CA ALA A 130 -4.96 -5.37 8.65
C ALA A 130 -3.47 -5.37 8.30
N VAL A 131 -2.71 -4.47 8.91
CA VAL A 131 -1.28 -4.26 8.66
C VAL A 131 -0.47 -4.54 9.93
N SER A 132 0.24 -5.67 9.95
CA SER A 132 1.26 -5.95 10.97
C SER A 132 2.57 -5.30 10.55
N ILE A 133 2.83 -4.09 11.05
CA ILE A 133 3.99 -3.27 10.68
C ILE A 133 5.27 -3.77 11.38
N GLY A 134 5.11 -4.35 12.58
CA GLY A 134 6.23 -4.85 13.39
C GLY A 134 7.21 -3.75 13.74
N LYS A 135 8.43 -3.84 13.22
CA LYS A 135 9.51 -2.83 13.35
C LYS A 135 9.69 -1.98 12.08
N GLY A 136 8.73 -2.01 11.17
CA GLY A 136 8.74 -1.18 9.97
C GLY A 136 8.38 0.27 10.24
N LYS A 137 8.49 1.11 9.22
CA LYS A 137 8.31 2.57 9.33
C LYS A 137 6.85 2.95 9.52
N ALA A 138 5.97 2.50 8.63
CA ALA A 138 4.55 2.87 8.66
C ALA A 138 3.66 1.82 8.00
N GLY A 139 2.38 1.81 8.38
CA GLY A 139 1.36 1.06 7.67
C GLY A 139 1.01 1.72 6.34
N LEU A 140 0.81 3.03 6.35
CA LEU A 140 0.38 3.81 5.21
C LEU A 140 1.20 5.08 5.08
N PHE A 141 1.61 5.39 3.85
CA PHE A 141 2.29 6.63 3.52
C PHE A 141 1.56 7.37 2.39
N ASP A 142 1.34 8.68 2.57
CA ASP A 142 0.56 9.55 1.69
C ASP A 142 -0.80 8.92 1.34
N VAL A 143 -1.75 9.24 2.18
CA VAL A 143 -3.10 8.73 2.13
C VAL A 143 -3.94 9.52 1.15
N GLY A 144 -4.78 8.82 0.39
CA GLY A 144 -5.82 9.42 -0.43
C GLY A 144 -7.17 8.78 -0.20
N ASN A 145 -8.22 9.58 -0.25
CA ASN A 145 -9.62 9.25 -0.33
C ASN A 145 -10.20 8.49 0.89
N GLU A 146 -10.37 7.17 0.84
CA GLU A 146 -11.19 6.45 1.81
C GLU A 146 -10.47 5.26 2.45
N LEU A 147 -10.55 5.20 3.78
CA LEU A 147 -10.12 4.08 4.61
C LEU A 147 -11.32 3.59 5.43
N GLU A 148 -11.67 2.31 5.30
CA GLU A 148 -12.75 1.69 6.04
C GLU A 148 -12.30 0.37 6.66
N ASN A 149 -12.54 0.20 7.96
CA ASN A 149 -12.18 -1.03 8.67
C ASN A 149 -10.71 -1.44 8.45
N VAL A 150 -9.79 -0.52 8.75
CA VAL A 150 -8.36 -0.73 8.58
C VAL A 150 -7.69 -0.77 9.94
N ALA A 151 -6.83 -1.77 10.19
CA ALA A 151 -6.13 -1.94 11.45
C ALA A 151 -4.61 -1.89 11.25
N PHE A 152 -3.91 -1.18 12.14
CA PHE A 152 -2.46 -1.03 12.13
C PHE A 152 -1.86 -1.50 13.46
N TYR A 153 -0.88 -2.40 13.39
CA TYR A 153 -0.22 -2.98 14.55
C TYR A 153 1.30 -2.75 14.50
N GLY A 154 1.84 -2.09 15.52
CA GLY A 154 3.27 -1.78 15.64
C GLY A 154 3.75 -0.67 14.70
N GLY A 155 5.05 -0.66 14.40
CA GLY A 155 5.72 0.33 13.57
C GLY A 155 6.00 1.66 14.27
N ASP A 156 6.65 2.60 13.58
CA ASP A 156 6.78 3.96 14.06
C ASP A 156 5.44 4.70 13.93
N TYR A 157 4.76 4.53 12.81
CA TYR A 157 3.49 5.17 12.49
C TYR A 157 2.46 4.18 11.98
N GLY A 158 1.20 4.37 12.34
CA GLY A 158 0.09 3.74 11.63
C GLY A 158 -0.06 4.35 10.24
N ILE A 159 -0.29 5.68 10.21
CA ILE A 159 -0.35 6.49 9.00
C ILE A 159 0.64 7.65 9.11
N TYR A 160 1.43 7.85 8.07
CA TYR A 160 2.29 9.00 7.88
C TYR A 160 1.97 9.66 6.53
N THR A 161 1.48 10.91 6.56
CA THR A 161 1.14 11.63 5.34
C THR A 161 1.81 13.00 5.31
N THR A 162 2.37 13.35 4.15
CA THR A 162 3.00 14.65 3.90
C THR A 162 2.08 15.60 3.16
N LYS A 163 1.09 15.05 2.48
CA LYS A 163 -0.01 15.80 1.86
C LYS A 163 -1.17 14.87 1.55
N ALA A 164 -2.39 15.39 1.61
CA ALA A 164 -3.54 14.68 1.14
C ALA A 164 -3.53 14.55 -0.39
N SER A 165 -4.11 13.48 -0.89
CA SER A 165 -4.30 13.31 -2.32
C SER A 165 -5.30 14.34 -2.82
N PRO A 166 -5.03 14.82 -3.96
CA PRO A 166 -5.36 16.02 -4.75
C PRO A 166 -6.42 16.94 -4.14
N GLY A 167 -6.18 17.42 -2.91
CA GLY A 167 -7.09 18.37 -2.24
C GLY A 167 -8.41 17.79 -1.72
N TRP A 168 -8.55 16.46 -1.68
CA TRP A 168 -9.73 15.80 -1.13
C TRP A 168 -9.50 15.39 0.33
N PRO A 169 -10.52 15.55 1.21
CA PRO A 169 -10.40 15.07 2.57
C PRO A 169 -10.24 13.55 2.61
N VAL A 170 -9.38 13.08 3.49
CA VAL A 170 -9.31 11.66 3.83
C VAL A 170 -10.49 11.31 4.73
N MET A 171 -11.30 10.36 4.30
CA MET A 171 -12.32 9.75 5.14
C MET A 171 -11.77 8.49 5.78
N MET A 172 -11.90 8.39 7.09
CA MET A 172 -11.43 7.24 7.86
C MET A 172 -12.54 6.78 8.81
N VAL A 173 -13.01 5.55 8.58
CA VAL A 173 -14.11 4.94 9.34
C VAL A 173 -13.66 3.60 9.90
N ASP A 174 -14.05 3.30 11.14
CA ASP A 174 -13.76 2.02 11.82
C ASP A 174 -12.28 1.60 11.74
N SER A 175 -11.37 2.56 11.98
CA SER A 175 -9.94 2.32 11.93
C SER A 175 -9.36 2.08 13.33
N TYR A 176 -8.40 1.16 13.42
CA TYR A 176 -7.80 0.73 14.67
C TYR A 176 -6.27 0.87 14.64
N PHE A 177 -5.70 1.38 15.74
CA PHE A 177 -4.26 1.60 15.89
C PHE A 177 -3.77 1.04 17.21
N GLU A 178 -2.70 0.25 17.17
CA GLU A 178 -2.12 -0.38 18.35
C GLU A 178 -0.59 -0.51 18.25
N GLY A 179 0.10 -0.04 19.30
CA GLY A 179 1.53 -0.29 19.49
C GLY A 179 2.47 0.49 18.57
N GLN A 180 2.04 1.61 18.00
CA GLN A 180 2.93 2.51 17.28
C GLN A 180 3.92 3.19 18.23
N CYS A 181 5.22 3.21 17.87
CA CYS A 181 6.26 3.77 18.73
C CYS A 181 6.30 5.30 18.75
N VAL A 182 5.86 5.95 17.68
CA VAL A 182 5.90 7.42 17.53
C VAL A 182 4.52 8.04 17.53
N ALA A 183 3.66 7.66 16.57
CA ALA A 183 2.29 8.16 16.49
C ALA A 183 1.37 7.23 15.68
N ALA A 184 0.09 7.16 16.09
CA ALA A 184 -0.94 6.50 15.30
C ALA A 184 -1.10 7.17 13.92
N LEU A 185 -1.22 8.51 13.95
CA LEU A 185 -1.36 9.35 12.75
C LEU A 185 -0.38 10.52 12.83
N ARG A 186 0.45 10.68 11.80
CA ARG A 186 1.25 11.87 11.57
C ARG A 186 0.86 12.53 10.26
N CYS A 187 0.31 13.73 10.34
CA CYS A 187 0.00 14.57 9.20
C CYS A 187 0.91 15.80 9.21
N GLN A 188 1.56 16.09 8.09
CA GLN A 188 2.43 17.26 7.92
C GLN A 188 1.78 18.37 7.07
N GLU A 189 0.52 18.18 6.68
CA GLU A 189 -0.20 19.22 5.95
C GLU A 189 -0.65 20.35 6.88
N SER A 190 -0.43 21.54 6.40
CA SER A 190 -0.97 22.78 6.95
C SER A 190 -2.15 23.26 6.11
#